data_7b52c1b22c9858da8c74df1d0fae2892
#
_entry.id   7b52c1b22c9858da8c74df1d0fae2892
#
_cell.length_a   1.000
_cell.length_b   1.000
_cell.length_c   1.000
_cell.angle_alpha   90.00
_cell.angle_beta   90.00
_cell.angle_gamma   90.00
#
_symmetry.space_group_name_H-M   'P 1'
#
loop_
_entity.id
_entity.type
_entity.pdbx_description
1 polymer ?
#
loop_
_entity_poly.entity_id
_entity_poly.type
_entity_poly.pdbx_seq_one_letter_code
_entity_poly.pdbx_strand_id
1 'polypeptide(L)'
;MTIRFEENVGTENAQLVCQWSNSLGKVFQEQWMGTMIPFPLTLQTLQDLEGIFSIFDGHEFVGLIQKIRLEDSNLHIGRFFINPQKQGQGLGSQALRKFVSLAFENGDIGSISLNVLEANQAAQHLYQKEGFEIVQMVEAPVRKYIMKKGR
;
A
#
# COMPACT_ATOMS: atom_id res chain seq x y z
N MET A 1 -11.08 13.89 -9.86
CA MET A 1 -10.51 13.00 -8.84
C MET A 1 -9.58 13.80 -7.95
N THR A 2 -9.88 13.88 -6.66
CA THR A 2 -9.13 14.69 -5.70
C THR A 2 -8.62 13.79 -4.59
N ILE A 3 -7.41 13.30 -4.74
CA ILE A 3 -6.79 12.38 -3.77
C ILE A 3 -6.27 13.20 -2.58
N ARG A 4 -6.60 12.74 -1.37
CA ARG A 4 -6.03 13.27 -0.13
C ARG A 4 -5.81 12.16 0.87
N PHE A 5 -4.96 12.41 1.86
CA PHE A 5 -4.59 11.44 2.88
C PHE A 5 -4.87 11.99 4.26
N GLU A 6 -5.29 11.08 5.16
CA GLU A 6 -5.45 11.39 6.58
C GLU A 6 -4.70 10.35 7.39
N GLU A 7 -4.04 10.77 8.45
CA GLU A 7 -3.37 9.85 9.37
C GLU A 7 -4.37 8.94 10.04
N ASN A 8 -4.01 7.66 10.16
CA ASN A 8 -4.81 6.61 10.79
C ASN A 8 -6.02 6.21 9.96
N VAL A 9 -6.78 5.26 10.46
CA VAL A 9 -8.02 4.80 9.88
C VAL A 9 -9.07 4.70 10.98
N GLY A 10 -10.21 5.34 10.77
CA GLY A 10 -11.33 5.28 11.70
C GLY A 10 -11.98 3.89 11.71
N THR A 11 -12.70 3.60 12.78
CA THR A 11 -13.32 2.28 12.98
C THR A 11 -14.25 1.90 11.83
N GLU A 12 -15.09 2.80 11.37
CA GLU A 12 -16.02 2.50 10.27
C GLU A 12 -15.29 2.16 8.98
N ASN A 13 -14.26 2.94 8.63
CA ASN A 13 -13.49 2.71 7.41
C ASN A 13 -12.63 1.45 7.53
N ALA A 14 -12.09 1.16 8.71
CA ALA A 14 -11.36 -0.08 8.95
C ALA A 14 -12.27 -1.30 8.78
N GLN A 15 -13.52 -1.22 9.24
CA GLN A 15 -14.51 -2.28 9.03
C GLN A 15 -14.80 -2.49 7.55
N LEU A 16 -14.89 -1.42 6.78
CA LEU A 16 -15.08 -1.52 5.32
C LEU A 16 -13.89 -2.24 4.66
N VAL A 17 -12.67 -1.91 5.05
CA VAL A 17 -11.48 -2.57 4.51
C VAL A 17 -11.52 -4.06 4.81
N CYS A 18 -11.83 -4.45 6.05
CA CYS A 18 -11.95 -5.87 6.40
C CYS A 18 -13.01 -6.56 5.55
N GLN A 19 -14.16 -5.93 5.38
CA GLN A 19 -15.25 -6.47 4.58
C GLN A 19 -14.86 -6.65 3.12
N TRP A 20 -14.27 -5.62 2.53
CA TRP A 20 -13.84 -5.65 1.12
C TRP A 20 -12.75 -6.69 0.89
N SER A 21 -11.72 -6.71 1.75
CA SER A 21 -10.60 -7.62 1.61
C SER A 21 -11.02 -9.07 1.84
N ASN A 22 -11.77 -9.34 2.91
CA ASN A 22 -12.16 -10.70 3.26
C ASN A 22 -13.07 -11.33 2.21
N SER A 23 -13.91 -10.52 1.54
CA SER A 23 -14.78 -11.02 0.47
C SER A 23 -14.01 -11.55 -0.73
N LEU A 24 -12.76 -11.13 -0.90
CA LEU A 24 -11.90 -11.54 -2.02
C LEU A 24 -10.95 -12.70 -1.65
N GLY A 25 -10.92 -13.09 -0.39
CA GLY A 25 -10.22 -14.29 0.03
C GLY A 25 -8.79 -14.10 0.50
N LYS A 26 -8.19 -15.21 0.92
CA LYS A 26 -6.86 -15.23 1.54
C LYS A 26 -5.75 -14.79 0.59
N VAL A 27 -5.78 -15.25 -0.66
CA VAL A 27 -4.75 -14.91 -1.64
C VAL A 27 -4.72 -13.40 -1.89
N PHE A 28 -5.90 -12.80 -2.00
CA PHE A 28 -5.99 -11.35 -2.15
C PHE A 28 -5.39 -10.62 -0.94
N GLN A 29 -5.73 -11.09 0.27
CA GLN A 29 -5.16 -10.48 1.48
C GLN A 29 -3.64 -10.54 1.49
N GLU A 30 -3.06 -11.67 1.10
CA GLU A 30 -1.60 -11.83 1.08
C GLU A 30 -0.92 -10.86 0.13
N GLN A 31 -1.59 -10.48 -0.95
CA GLN A 31 -1.03 -9.56 -1.94
C GLN A 31 -0.81 -8.15 -1.37
N TRP A 32 -1.65 -7.71 -0.44
CA TRP A 32 -1.51 -6.36 0.09
C TRP A 32 -1.09 -6.31 1.57
N MET A 33 -1.39 -7.34 2.35
CA MET A 33 -1.01 -7.41 3.78
C MET A 33 0.25 -8.21 4.05
N GLY A 34 0.71 -9.00 3.09
CA GLY A 34 1.78 -9.95 3.30
C GLY A 34 1.27 -11.27 3.85
N THR A 35 2.19 -12.24 4.00
CA THR A 35 1.83 -13.62 4.32
C THR A 35 1.83 -13.94 5.80
N MET A 36 2.20 -12.97 6.65
CA MET A 36 2.33 -13.18 8.09
C MET A 36 1.07 -12.82 8.88
N ILE A 37 0.09 -12.21 8.25
CA ILE A 37 -1.16 -11.81 8.89
C ILE A 37 -2.21 -12.89 8.67
N PRO A 38 -2.84 -13.40 9.75
CA PRO A 38 -3.88 -14.44 9.60
C PRO A 38 -5.08 -13.95 8.79
N PHE A 39 -5.69 -14.86 8.06
CA PHE A 39 -6.96 -14.64 7.37
C PHE A 39 -8.09 -15.30 8.19
N PRO A 40 -9.25 -14.67 8.33
CA PRO A 40 -9.66 -13.37 7.77
C PRO A 40 -9.06 -12.19 8.52
N LEU A 41 -8.97 -11.07 7.82
CA LEU A 41 -8.49 -9.81 8.39
C LEU A 41 -9.45 -9.29 9.43
N THR A 42 -8.95 -8.84 10.58
CA THR A 42 -9.76 -8.34 11.68
C THR A 42 -9.55 -6.84 11.88
N LEU A 43 -10.54 -6.20 12.49
CA LEU A 43 -10.46 -4.80 12.87
C LEU A 43 -9.23 -4.53 13.74
N GLN A 44 -8.99 -5.41 14.72
CA GLN A 44 -7.85 -5.26 15.63
C GLN A 44 -6.51 -5.22 14.89
N THR A 45 -6.35 -6.08 13.89
CA THR A 45 -5.12 -6.10 13.08
C THR A 45 -4.89 -4.75 12.43
N LEU A 46 -5.91 -4.15 11.82
CA LEU A 46 -5.76 -2.85 11.17
C LEU A 46 -5.50 -1.75 12.19
N GLN A 47 -6.14 -1.78 13.34
CA GLN A 47 -5.95 -0.77 14.38
C GLN A 47 -4.58 -0.85 15.04
N ASP A 48 -3.96 -2.02 15.04
CA ASP A 48 -2.62 -2.21 15.60
C ASP A 48 -1.50 -1.74 14.67
N LEU A 49 -1.79 -1.49 13.39
CA LEU A 49 -0.78 -1.03 12.45
C LEU A 49 -0.44 0.44 12.70
N GLU A 50 0.86 0.73 12.79
CA GLU A 50 1.37 2.09 12.91
C GLU A 50 1.69 2.67 11.54
N GLY A 51 1.58 3.99 11.41
CA GLY A 51 1.94 4.66 10.16
C GLY A 51 0.93 4.46 9.03
N ILE A 52 -0.29 4.07 9.34
CA ILE A 52 -1.36 3.91 8.37
C ILE A 52 -1.91 5.28 7.99
N PHE A 53 -2.17 5.45 6.70
CA PHE A 53 -2.87 6.61 6.14
C PHE A 53 -4.12 6.14 5.42
N SER A 54 -5.23 6.81 5.67
CA SER A 54 -6.45 6.65 4.90
C SER A 54 -6.34 7.43 3.60
N ILE A 55 -6.82 6.85 2.52
CA ILE A 55 -6.84 7.47 1.19
C ILE A 55 -8.28 7.85 0.89
N PHE A 56 -8.48 9.12 0.51
CA PHE A 56 -9.78 9.64 0.13
C PHE A 56 -9.75 10.19 -1.30
N ASP A 57 -10.84 10.01 -2.00
CA ASP A 57 -11.14 10.75 -3.22
C ASP A 57 -12.23 11.76 -2.86
N GLY A 58 -11.85 13.04 -2.66
CA GLY A 58 -12.76 14.00 -2.08
C GLY A 58 -13.16 13.61 -0.67
N HIS A 59 -14.43 13.33 -0.46
CA HIS A 59 -14.96 12.88 0.83
C HIS A 59 -15.12 11.35 0.93
N GLU A 60 -14.90 10.64 -0.16
CA GLU A 60 -15.08 9.20 -0.20
C GLU A 60 -13.82 8.47 0.22
N PHE A 61 -13.94 7.60 1.23
CA PHE A 61 -12.87 6.72 1.64
C PHE A 61 -12.65 5.63 0.58
N VAL A 62 -11.42 5.50 0.08
CA VAL A 62 -11.14 4.57 -1.03
C VAL A 62 -10.00 3.59 -0.74
N GLY A 63 -9.24 3.75 0.33
CA GLY A 63 -8.16 2.81 0.58
C GLY A 63 -7.22 3.20 1.71
N LEU A 64 -6.12 2.46 1.79
CA LEU A 64 -5.08 2.62 2.81
C LEU A 64 -3.70 2.54 2.19
N ILE A 65 -2.73 3.18 2.84
CA ILE A 65 -1.31 2.99 2.55
C ILE A 65 -0.54 3.19 3.86
N GLN A 66 0.58 2.49 4.03
CA GLN A 66 1.36 2.53 5.26
C GLN A 66 2.78 3.03 5.02
N LYS A 67 3.24 3.92 5.90
CA LYS A 67 4.66 4.22 6.06
C LYS A 67 5.18 3.24 7.09
N ILE A 68 6.00 2.27 6.66
CA ILE A 68 6.43 1.16 7.52
C ILE A 68 7.64 1.57 8.33
N ARG A 69 8.67 2.14 7.69
CA ARG A 69 9.87 2.59 8.38
C ARG A 69 10.68 3.56 7.53
N LEU A 70 11.38 4.44 8.19
CA LEU A 70 12.36 5.33 7.56
C LEU A 70 13.73 4.93 8.09
N GLU A 71 14.65 4.54 7.19
CA GLU A 71 15.98 4.05 7.55
C GLU A 71 16.96 4.47 6.46
N ASP A 72 18.05 5.12 6.85
CA ASP A 72 19.09 5.57 5.93
C ASP A 72 18.53 6.41 4.76
N SER A 73 17.63 7.33 5.06
CA SER A 73 16.94 8.19 4.08
C SER A 73 16.02 7.44 3.12
N ASN A 74 15.79 6.15 3.35
CA ASN A 74 14.84 5.37 2.56
C ASN A 74 13.55 5.16 3.34
N LEU A 75 12.44 5.58 2.78
CA LEU A 75 11.10 5.32 3.32
C LEU A 75 10.54 4.04 2.71
N HIS A 76 10.33 3.03 3.56
CA HIS A 76 9.68 1.80 3.11
C HIS A 76 8.17 1.93 3.33
N ILE A 77 7.41 1.77 2.27
CA ILE A 77 5.96 1.85 2.29
C ILE A 77 5.37 0.48 1.97
N GLY A 78 4.11 0.30 2.30
CA GLY A 78 3.43 -0.95 2.00
C GLY A 78 1.98 -0.91 2.38
N ARG A 79 1.39 -2.08 2.40
CA ARG A 79 -0.03 -2.32 2.68
C ARG A 79 -0.91 -1.32 1.95
N PHE A 80 -0.63 -1.20 0.65
CA PHE A 80 -1.35 -0.32 -0.26
C PHE A 80 -2.60 -1.05 -0.74
N PHE A 81 -3.75 -0.50 -0.40
CA PHE A 81 -5.05 -1.10 -0.66
C PHE A 81 -5.97 -0.05 -1.26
N ILE A 82 -6.62 -0.40 -2.35
CA ILE A 82 -7.68 0.42 -2.96
C ILE A 82 -8.95 -0.42 -2.99
N ASN A 83 -10.08 0.22 -2.67
CA ASN A 83 -11.39 -0.42 -2.73
C ASN A 83 -11.54 -1.19 -4.06
N PRO A 84 -11.74 -2.51 -4.01
CA PRO A 84 -11.80 -3.33 -5.22
C PRO A 84 -12.86 -2.89 -6.23
N GLN A 85 -13.94 -2.24 -5.76
CA GLN A 85 -14.98 -1.73 -6.64
C GLN A 85 -14.55 -0.47 -7.41
N LYS A 86 -13.43 0.14 -7.00
CA LYS A 86 -12.89 1.35 -7.64
C LYS A 86 -11.69 1.05 -8.55
N GLN A 87 -11.35 -0.21 -8.75
CA GLN A 87 -10.22 -0.58 -9.60
C GLN A 87 -10.53 -0.32 -11.06
N GLY A 88 -9.47 -0.11 -11.86
CA GLY A 88 -9.60 0.17 -13.28
C GLY A 88 -9.90 1.63 -13.61
N GLN A 89 -9.93 2.51 -12.61
CA GLN A 89 -10.21 3.94 -12.81
C GLN A 89 -8.97 4.83 -12.68
N GLY A 90 -7.79 4.23 -12.53
CA GLY A 90 -6.54 4.98 -12.34
C GLY A 90 -6.34 5.52 -10.94
N LEU A 91 -7.20 5.15 -10.01
CA LEU A 91 -7.18 5.66 -8.63
C LEU A 91 -5.92 5.23 -7.88
N GLY A 92 -5.54 3.95 -8.02
CA GLY A 92 -4.32 3.43 -7.38
C GLY A 92 -3.07 4.14 -7.86
N SER A 93 -2.95 4.34 -9.16
CA SER A 93 -1.81 5.04 -9.76
C SER A 93 -1.72 6.49 -9.26
N GLN A 94 -2.84 7.19 -9.24
CA GLN A 94 -2.87 8.58 -8.77
C GLN A 94 -2.60 8.69 -7.28
N ALA A 95 -3.16 7.79 -6.47
CA ALA A 95 -2.92 7.77 -5.04
C ALA A 95 -1.44 7.53 -4.72
N LEU A 96 -0.84 6.54 -5.36
CA LEU A 96 0.58 6.23 -5.17
C LEU A 96 1.46 7.40 -5.58
N ARG A 97 1.20 7.97 -6.75
CA ARG A 97 1.97 9.11 -7.26
C ARG A 97 1.93 10.30 -6.30
N LYS A 98 0.76 10.62 -5.79
CA LYS A 98 0.61 11.75 -4.85
C LYS A 98 1.28 11.45 -3.52
N PHE A 99 1.13 10.22 -3.01
CA PHE A 99 1.77 9.82 -1.75
C PHE A 99 3.28 9.94 -1.83
N VAL A 100 3.86 9.43 -2.92
CA VAL A 100 5.31 9.51 -3.18
C VAL A 100 5.77 10.96 -3.30
N SER A 101 5.02 11.77 -4.03
CA SER A 101 5.33 13.20 -4.19
C SER A 101 5.35 13.92 -2.85
N LEU A 102 4.33 13.68 -2.02
CA LEU A 102 4.25 14.29 -0.69
C LEU A 102 5.40 13.81 0.21
N ALA A 103 5.74 12.52 0.15
CA ALA A 103 6.85 11.98 0.93
C ALA A 103 8.17 12.65 0.56
N PHE A 104 8.42 12.87 -0.73
CA PHE A 104 9.65 13.52 -1.18
C PHE A 104 9.71 15.01 -0.86
N GLU A 105 8.62 15.63 -0.43
CA GLU A 105 8.68 17.01 0.09
C GLU A 105 9.51 17.08 1.39
N ASN A 106 9.61 15.96 2.11
CA ASN A 106 10.55 15.84 3.22
C ASN A 106 11.96 15.62 2.65
N GLY A 107 12.84 16.59 2.83
CA GLY A 107 14.20 16.56 2.29
C GLY A 107 15.08 15.43 2.84
N ASP A 108 14.68 14.82 3.97
CA ASP A 108 15.41 13.70 4.55
C ASP A 108 15.13 12.38 3.84
N ILE A 109 14.12 12.34 2.97
CA ILE A 109 13.79 11.13 2.21
C ILE A 109 14.43 11.22 0.83
N GLY A 110 15.39 10.32 0.58
CA GLY A 110 16.11 10.26 -0.70
C GLY A 110 15.58 9.16 -1.63
N SER A 111 14.88 8.18 -1.07
CA SER A 111 14.31 7.08 -1.84
C SER A 111 13.11 6.49 -1.14
N ILE A 112 12.29 5.78 -1.91
CA ILE A 112 11.12 5.07 -1.39
C ILE A 112 11.17 3.64 -1.92
N SER A 113 10.94 2.67 -1.04
CA SER A 113 10.89 1.25 -1.41
C SER A 113 9.59 0.60 -1.00
N LEU A 114 9.27 -0.51 -1.63
CA LEU A 114 8.12 -1.33 -1.29
C LEU A 114 8.40 -2.79 -1.68
N ASN A 115 7.58 -3.68 -1.13
CA ASN A 115 7.61 -5.09 -1.48
C ASN A 115 6.41 -5.44 -2.35
N VAL A 116 6.61 -6.36 -3.30
CA VAL A 116 5.52 -6.90 -4.11
C VAL A 116 5.75 -8.38 -4.33
N LEU A 117 4.72 -9.21 -4.16
CA LEU A 117 4.82 -10.63 -4.44
C LEU A 117 5.07 -10.85 -5.93
N GLU A 118 5.93 -11.81 -6.26
CA GLU A 118 6.21 -12.15 -7.66
C GLU A 118 4.93 -12.50 -8.41
N ALA A 119 3.99 -13.18 -7.76
CA ALA A 119 2.72 -13.56 -8.37
C ALA A 119 1.79 -12.37 -8.65
N ASN A 120 2.03 -11.21 -8.04
CA ASN A 120 1.16 -10.03 -8.21
C ASN A 120 1.66 -9.15 -9.34
N GLN A 121 1.43 -9.59 -10.57
CA GLN A 121 1.91 -8.89 -11.76
C GLN A 121 1.23 -7.52 -11.95
N ALA A 122 -0.03 -7.40 -11.59
CA ALA A 122 -0.76 -6.14 -11.72
C ALA A 122 -0.12 -5.05 -10.86
N ALA A 123 0.26 -5.38 -9.62
CA ALA A 123 0.95 -4.42 -8.75
C ALA A 123 2.34 -4.08 -9.28
N GLN A 124 3.08 -5.06 -9.81
CA GLN A 124 4.38 -4.80 -10.41
C GLN A 124 4.27 -3.80 -11.56
N HIS A 125 3.29 -3.96 -12.43
CA HIS A 125 3.04 -3.02 -13.53
C HIS A 125 2.74 -1.62 -13.02
N LEU A 126 1.89 -1.52 -12.00
CA LEU A 126 1.55 -0.23 -11.38
C LEU A 126 2.81 0.46 -10.87
N TYR A 127 3.62 -0.26 -10.11
CA TYR A 127 4.83 0.31 -9.51
C TYR A 127 5.86 0.69 -10.57
N GLN A 128 6.07 -0.15 -11.57
CA GLN A 128 6.99 0.17 -12.68
C GLN A 128 6.55 1.42 -13.43
N LYS A 129 5.26 1.54 -13.69
CA LYS A 129 4.70 2.72 -14.36
C LYS A 129 4.95 4.00 -13.54
N GLU A 130 4.94 3.90 -12.22
CA GLU A 130 5.18 5.04 -11.35
C GLU A 130 6.66 5.25 -11.03
N GLY A 131 7.56 4.56 -11.71
CA GLY A 131 8.99 4.81 -11.64
C GLY A 131 9.77 3.94 -10.66
N PHE A 132 9.14 2.94 -10.09
CA PHE A 132 9.83 1.98 -9.22
C PHE A 132 10.53 0.92 -10.05
N GLU A 133 11.72 0.51 -9.63
CA GLU A 133 12.50 -0.54 -10.28
C GLU A 133 12.80 -1.66 -9.30
N ILE A 134 12.86 -2.89 -9.80
CA ILE A 134 13.24 -4.04 -8.98
C ILE A 134 14.72 -3.91 -8.62
N VAL A 135 15.01 -3.91 -7.32
CA VAL A 135 16.39 -3.82 -6.81
C VAL A 135 16.84 -5.11 -6.12
N GLN A 136 15.89 -5.97 -5.72
CA GLN A 136 16.22 -7.20 -5.04
C GLN A 136 15.08 -8.20 -5.17
N MET A 137 15.42 -9.50 -5.21
CA MET A 137 14.46 -10.58 -5.12
C MET A 137 14.70 -11.33 -3.81
N VAL A 138 13.61 -11.62 -3.09
CA VAL A 138 13.65 -12.39 -1.84
C VAL A 138 12.89 -13.69 -2.08
N GLU A 139 13.56 -14.84 -1.84
CA GLU A 139 13.01 -16.15 -2.16
C GLU A 139 12.06 -16.71 -1.11
N ALA A 140 12.30 -16.41 0.16
CA ALA A 140 11.58 -17.03 1.27
C ALA A 140 11.04 -15.97 2.24
N PRO A 141 9.91 -16.25 2.93
CA PRO A 141 9.08 -17.45 2.84
C PRO A 141 8.26 -17.56 1.56
N VAL A 142 8.03 -16.44 0.85
CA VAL A 142 7.36 -16.37 -0.43
C VAL A 142 8.18 -15.47 -1.34
N ARG A 143 8.31 -15.85 -2.61
CA ARG A 143 9.09 -15.07 -3.56
C ARG A 143 8.45 -13.70 -3.78
N LYS A 144 9.24 -12.66 -3.55
CA LYS A 144 8.82 -11.26 -3.71
C LYS A 144 9.96 -10.41 -4.22
N TYR A 145 9.60 -9.26 -4.76
CA TYR A 145 10.56 -8.25 -5.17
C TYR A 145 10.53 -7.07 -4.20
N ILE A 146 11.71 -6.50 -3.98
CA ILE A 146 11.82 -5.17 -3.40
C ILE A 146 11.99 -4.22 -4.56
N MET A 147 11.13 -3.22 -4.64
CA MET A 147 11.20 -2.20 -5.68
C MET A 147 11.51 -0.85 -5.05
N LYS A 148 12.21 0.01 -5.78
CA LYS A 148 12.71 1.27 -5.24
C LYS A 148 12.62 2.38 -6.27
N LYS A 149 12.32 3.58 -5.77
CA LYS A 149 12.31 4.80 -6.56
C LYS A 149 13.16 5.85 -5.86
N GLY A 150 14.11 6.45 -6.59
CA GLY A 150 14.89 7.59 -6.12
C GLY A 150 14.15 8.90 -6.30
N ARG A 151 14.62 9.89 -5.55
CA ARG A 151 14.11 11.26 -5.63
C ARG A 151 14.25 11.85 -7.03
#